data_263748f9a86336854f754fcbcb57ba1b
#
_entry.id   263748f9a86336854f754fcbcb57ba1b
#
_cell.length_a   1.000
_cell.length_b   1.000
_cell.length_c   1.000
_cell.angle_alpha   90.00
_cell.angle_beta   90.00
_cell.angle_gamma   90.00
#
_symmetry.space_group_name_H-M   'P 1'
#
loop_
_entity.id
_entity.type
_entity.pdbx_description
1 polymer ?
#
loop_
_entity_poly.entity_id
_entity_poly.type
_entity_poly.pdbx_seq_one_letter_code
_entity_poly.pdbx_strand_id
1 'polypeptide(L)'
;MTHTYPVAEIFTSINGEGVLAGQLAVFVRFVGCNLRCSYCDTMWANAPDAPHRKMTAEQIAHEILDTGIHNVTLTGGEPLLQPHIHELLARLSEHPQLRMEIETNGSMDLSPYLDLPRITFTMDCKLPSSGMFEHMRTENFSLLRPCDTVKFVAGSRTDLDCAWNVTQEHQLLGRCHVYLSPVFGAIDPADMVEYMKERGWNGATLQLQMHKFIWDPNARGV
;
A
#
# COMPACT_ATOMS: atom_id res chain seq x y z
N MET A 1 -21.80 17.32 -10.95
CA MET A 1 -21.71 16.04 -11.71
C MET A 1 -21.23 14.97 -10.75
N THR A 2 -21.81 13.80 -10.77
CA THR A 2 -21.36 12.69 -9.89
C THR A 2 -20.13 12.04 -10.50
N HIS A 3 -19.01 12.06 -9.80
CA HIS A 3 -17.76 11.42 -10.25
C HIS A 3 -17.84 9.90 -10.11
N THR A 4 -17.17 9.18 -10.99
CA THR A 4 -17.06 7.73 -10.95
C THR A 4 -15.61 7.29 -10.95
N TYR A 5 -15.33 6.18 -10.27
CA TYR A 5 -14.01 5.58 -10.11
C TYR A 5 -13.94 4.25 -10.87
N PRO A 6 -12.88 3.97 -11.60
CA PRO A 6 -12.69 2.68 -12.27
C PRO A 6 -12.24 1.62 -11.27
N VAL A 7 -13.19 0.86 -10.73
CA VAL A 7 -12.96 -0.17 -9.72
C VAL A 7 -12.79 -1.53 -10.39
N ALA A 8 -11.60 -2.13 -10.31
CA ALA A 8 -11.32 -3.47 -10.83
C ALA A 8 -12.05 -4.54 -10.02
N GLU A 9 -11.96 -4.45 -8.70
CA GLU A 9 -12.62 -5.40 -7.78
C GLU A 9 -12.86 -4.77 -6.41
N ILE A 10 -13.91 -5.25 -5.71
CA ILE A 10 -14.12 -5.09 -4.27
C ILE A 10 -14.24 -6.50 -3.71
N PHE A 11 -13.43 -6.83 -2.72
CA PHE A 11 -13.43 -8.16 -2.12
C PHE A 11 -13.05 -8.10 -0.63
N THR A 12 -13.39 -9.15 0.12
CA THR A 12 -13.03 -9.28 1.53
C THR A 12 -11.93 -10.30 1.70
N SER A 13 -10.92 -9.95 2.48
CA SER A 13 -9.80 -10.82 2.82
C SER A 13 -9.20 -10.40 4.15
N ILE A 14 -7.97 -10.82 4.42
CA ILE A 14 -7.15 -10.27 5.51
C ILE A 14 -6.15 -9.27 4.95
N ASN A 15 -5.80 -8.25 5.73
CA ASN A 15 -4.60 -7.48 5.42
C ASN A 15 -3.38 -8.40 5.47
N GLY A 16 -2.71 -8.56 4.34
CA GLY A 16 -1.52 -9.40 4.22
C GLY A 16 -0.26 -8.74 4.76
N GLU A 17 -0.30 -7.42 4.92
CA GLU A 17 0.81 -6.55 5.30
C GLU A 17 0.29 -5.34 6.10
N GLY A 18 1.20 -4.44 6.51
CA GLY A 18 0.86 -3.22 7.24
C GLY A 18 0.62 -3.45 8.74
N VAL A 19 0.14 -2.41 9.41
CA VAL A 19 -0.11 -2.43 10.86
C VAL A 19 -1.27 -3.37 11.22
N LEU A 20 -2.21 -3.57 10.30
CA LEU A 20 -3.39 -4.41 10.49
C LEU A 20 -3.24 -5.81 9.92
N ALA A 21 -2.02 -6.28 9.66
CA ALA A 21 -1.76 -7.60 9.11
C ALA A 21 -2.49 -8.70 9.90
N GLY A 22 -3.16 -9.61 9.19
CA GLY A 22 -3.97 -10.70 9.76
C GLY A 22 -5.40 -10.31 10.15
N GLN A 23 -5.78 -9.04 10.11
CA GLN A 23 -7.15 -8.61 10.36
C GLN A 23 -7.98 -8.61 9.08
N LEU A 24 -9.29 -8.91 9.20
CA LEU A 24 -10.23 -8.80 8.08
C LEU A 24 -10.28 -7.37 7.55
N ALA A 25 -10.30 -7.25 6.22
CA ALA A 25 -10.46 -5.99 5.52
C ALA A 25 -11.29 -6.14 4.25
N VAL A 26 -11.91 -5.04 3.84
CA VAL A 26 -12.50 -4.88 2.51
C VAL A 26 -11.48 -4.17 1.64
N PHE A 27 -11.10 -4.80 0.55
CA PHE A 27 -10.19 -4.20 -0.44
C PHE A 27 -10.98 -3.55 -1.55
N VAL A 28 -10.64 -2.31 -1.88
CA VAL A 28 -11.12 -1.61 -3.07
C VAL A 28 -9.92 -1.40 -3.99
N ARG A 29 -9.87 -2.15 -5.09
CA ARG A 29 -8.79 -2.08 -6.07
C ARG A 29 -9.19 -1.25 -7.27
N PHE A 30 -8.47 -0.14 -7.47
CA PHE A 30 -8.63 0.73 -8.63
C PHE A 30 -7.79 0.30 -9.81
N VAL A 31 -8.23 0.65 -11.01
CA VAL A 31 -7.48 0.47 -12.26
C VAL A 31 -6.52 1.63 -12.48
N GLY A 32 -5.34 1.32 -13.02
CA GLY A 32 -4.36 2.29 -13.48
C GLY A 32 -3.32 2.66 -12.44
N CYS A 33 -2.08 2.74 -12.91
CA CYS A 33 -0.92 3.15 -12.11
C CYS A 33 0.02 3.97 -13.00
N ASN A 34 0.66 4.96 -12.42
CA ASN A 34 1.68 5.75 -13.10
C ASN A 34 3.07 5.09 -13.09
N LEU A 35 3.25 4.00 -12.34
CA LEU A 35 4.50 3.23 -12.28
C LEU A 35 4.38 1.89 -13.02
N ARG A 36 5.55 1.28 -13.31
CA ARG A 36 5.69 -0.02 -13.99
C ARG A 36 6.78 -0.85 -13.32
N CYS A 37 6.53 -1.23 -12.05
CA CYS A 37 7.48 -2.00 -11.28
C CYS A 37 7.72 -3.39 -11.88
N SER A 38 8.97 -3.85 -11.90
CA SER A 38 9.38 -5.13 -12.51
C SER A 38 8.71 -6.36 -11.89
N TYR A 39 8.39 -6.28 -10.59
CA TYR A 39 7.79 -7.37 -9.80
C TYR A 39 6.31 -7.09 -9.43
N CYS A 40 5.62 -6.22 -10.17
CA CYS A 40 4.23 -5.89 -9.88
C CYS A 40 3.31 -7.11 -10.07
N ASP A 41 2.66 -7.54 -9.00
CA ASP A 41 1.72 -8.68 -9.01
C ASP A 41 0.30 -8.29 -9.45
N THR A 42 0.02 -6.99 -9.54
CA THR A 42 -1.27 -6.43 -9.98
C THR A 42 -1.21 -5.74 -11.33
N MET A 43 -0.20 -6.08 -12.16
CA MET A 43 -0.04 -5.48 -13.51
C MET A 43 -1.29 -5.66 -14.39
N TRP A 44 -2.07 -6.72 -14.17
CA TRP A 44 -3.33 -6.95 -14.86
C TRP A 44 -4.35 -5.82 -14.65
N ALA A 45 -4.38 -5.19 -13.47
CA ALA A 45 -5.25 -4.05 -13.19
C ALA A 45 -4.73 -2.74 -13.80
N ASN A 46 -3.49 -2.74 -14.32
CA ASN A 46 -2.85 -1.58 -14.95
C ASN A 46 -2.87 -1.64 -16.48
N ALA A 47 -3.44 -2.71 -17.06
CA ALA A 47 -3.62 -2.82 -18.51
C ALA A 47 -4.64 -1.76 -19.00
N PRO A 48 -4.47 -1.19 -20.20
CA PRO A 48 -5.40 -0.19 -20.75
C PRO A 48 -6.85 -0.68 -20.88
N ASP A 49 -7.02 -1.98 -21.02
CA ASP A 49 -8.30 -2.69 -21.15
C ASP A 49 -8.68 -3.50 -19.91
N ALA A 50 -8.08 -3.17 -18.76
CA ALA A 50 -8.37 -3.88 -17.52
C ALA A 50 -9.87 -3.86 -17.21
N PRO A 51 -10.49 -5.03 -16.95
CA PRO A 51 -11.91 -5.10 -16.59
C PRO A 51 -12.18 -4.26 -15.33
N HIS A 52 -13.20 -3.43 -15.37
CA HIS A 52 -13.57 -2.61 -14.23
C HIS A 52 -15.04 -2.19 -14.28
N ARG A 53 -15.58 -1.84 -13.11
CA ARG A 53 -16.88 -1.17 -12.96
C ARG A 53 -16.65 0.32 -12.74
N LYS A 54 -17.45 1.18 -13.38
CA LYS A 54 -17.47 2.60 -13.05
C LYS A 54 -18.44 2.79 -11.88
N MET A 55 -17.91 3.13 -10.70
CA MET A 55 -18.68 3.23 -9.47
C MET A 55 -18.59 4.63 -8.89
N THR A 56 -19.69 5.15 -8.37
CA THR A 56 -19.70 6.40 -7.60
C THR A 56 -19.16 6.17 -6.17
N ALA A 57 -18.78 7.23 -5.47
CA ALA A 57 -18.39 7.16 -4.06
C ALA A 57 -19.47 6.48 -3.20
N GLU A 58 -20.75 6.80 -3.47
CA GLU A 58 -21.90 6.21 -2.77
C GLU A 58 -22.01 4.70 -2.99
N GLN A 59 -21.84 4.25 -4.23
CA GLN A 59 -21.89 2.82 -4.57
C GLN A 59 -20.74 2.04 -3.90
N ILE A 60 -19.53 2.61 -3.89
CA ILE A 60 -18.37 2.01 -3.19
C ILE A 60 -18.65 1.95 -1.69
N ALA A 61 -19.10 3.04 -1.08
CA ALA A 61 -19.42 3.08 0.34
C ALA A 61 -20.49 2.05 0.71
N HIS A 62 -21.52 1.89 -0.10
CA HIS A 62 -22.59 0.91 0.12
C HIS A 62 -22.03 -0.52 0.09
N GLU A 63 -21.26 -0.90 -0.94
CA GLU A 63 -20.67 -2.25 -1.02
C GLU A 63 -19.73 -2.55 0.15
N ILE A 64 -18.97 -1.56 0.62
CA ILE A 64 -18.12 -1.70 1.81
C ILE A 64 -18.97 -1.96 3.06
N LEU A 65 -19.99 -1.14 3.30
CA LEU A 65 -20.83 -1.22 4.49
C LEU A 65 -21.62 -2.51 4.56
N ASP A 66 -22.08 -3.03 3.43
CA ASP A 66 -22.83 -4.29 3.32
C ASP A 66 -22.01 -5.49 3.78
N THR A 67 -20.67 -5.41 3.77
CA THR A 67 -19.80 -6.48 4.28
C THR A 67 -19.80 -6.59 5.82
N GLY A 68 -20.14 -5.51 6.51
CA GLY A 68 -20.03 -5.41 7.98
C GLY A 68 -18.57 -5.37 8.49
N ILE A 69 -17.57 -5.29 7.61
CA ILE A 69 -16.14 -5.21 7.98
C ILE A 69 -15.73 -3.75 8.11
N HIS A 70 -14.92 -3.45 9.10
CA HIS A 70 -14.57 -2.07 9.46
C HIS A 70 -13.24 -1.59 8.88
N ASN A 71 -12.29 -2.47 8.60
CA ASN A 71 -11.04 -2.08 7.95
C ASN A 71 -11.24 -2.05 6.43
N VAL A 72 -10.86 -0.96 5.81
CA VAL A 72 -10.98 -0.73 4.36
C VAL A 72 -9.61 -0.43 3.81
N THR A 73 -9.13 -1.23 2.87
CA THR A 73 -7.84 -1.01 2.19
C THR A 73 -8.10 -0.54 0.77
N LEU A 74 -7.76 0.71 0.52
CA LEU A 74 -7.80 1.31 -0.82
C LEU A 74 -6.46 1.05 -1.50
N THR A 75 -6.48 0.32 -2.60
CA THR A 75 -5.29 -0.18 -3.29
C THR A 75 -5.52 -0.22 -4.81
N GLY A 76 -4.73 -0.96 -5.53
CA GLY A 76 -4.94 -1.22 -6.96
C GLY A 76 -3.73 -0.95 -7.79
N GLY A 77 -3.84 -0.10 -8.82
CA GLY A 77 -2.70 0.53 -9.45
C GLY A 77 -2.10 1.57 -8.50
N GLU A 78 -2.58 2.80 -8.60
CA GLU A 78 -2.30 3.85 -7.62
C GLU A 78 -3.62 4.53 -7.23
N PRO A 79 -4.10 4.35 -5.98
CA PRO A 79 -5.38 4.91 -5.57
C PRO A 79 -5.39 6.45 -5.57
N LEU A 80 -4.26 7.09 -5.21
CA LEU A 80 -4.16 8.55 -5.18
C LEU A 80 -4.07 9.19 -6.57
N LEU A 81 -3.90 8.38 -7.62
CA LEU A 81 -3.97 8.85 -9.01
C LEU A 81 -5.42 9.06 -9.48
N GLN A 82 -6.40 8.49 -8.78
CA GLN A 82 -7.80 8.58 -9.17
C GLN A 82 -8.30 10.03 -9.07
N PRO A 83 -8.87 10.61 -10.15
CA PRO A 83 -9.45 11.93 -10.06
C PRO A 83 -10.53 12.00 -8.97
N HIS A 84 -10.53 13.07 -8.20
CA HIS A 84 -11.51 13.30 -7.12
C HIS A 84 -11.49 12.25 -5.98
N ILE A 85 -10.39 11.51 -5.80
CA ILE A 85 -10.30 10.49 -4.73
C ILE A 85 -10.60 11.08 -3.34
N HIS A 86 -10.30 12.37 -3.12
CA HIS A 86 -10.63 13.06 -1.88
C HIS A 86 -12.14 13.01 -1.57
N GLU A 87 -13.01 13.08 -2.57
CA GLU A 87 -14.47 13.00 -2.37
C GLU A 87 -14.89 11.60 -1.86
N LEU A 88 -14.29 10.55 -2.41
CA LEU A 88 -14.51 9.18 -1.92
C LEU A 88 -14.02 9.02 -0.48
N LEU A 89 -12.81 9.48 -0.19
CA LEU A 89 -12.24 9.41 1.16
C LEU A 89 -13.08 10.20 2.17
N ALA A 90 -13.54 11.39 1.81
CA ALA A 90 -14.43 12.19 2.64
C ALA A 90 -15.76 11.46 2.90
N ARG A 91 -16.35 10.86 1.86
CA ARG A 91 -17.59 10.08 1.97
C ARG A 91 -17.44 8.88 2.92
N LEU A 92 -16.35 8.11 2.78
CA LEU A 92 -16.06 6.99 3.68
C LEU A 92 -15.81 7.47 5.12
N SER A 93 -15.22 8.66 5.28
CA SER A 93 -14.95 9.27 6.59
C SER A 93 -16.22 9.68 7.35
N GLU A 94 -17.38 9.78 6.70
CA GLU A 94 -18.67 10.01 7.36
C GLU A 94 -19.11 8.80 8.23
N HIS A 95 -18.52 7.63 8.01
CA HIS A 95 -18.81 6.39 8.72
C HIS A 95 -17.79 6.15 9.83
N PRO A 96 -18.10 6.47 11.10
CA PRO A 96 -17.13 6.47 12.20
C PRO A 96 -16.58 5.08 12.55
N GLN A 97 -17.24 3.99 12.13
CA GLN A 97 -16.78 2.62 12.32
C GLN A 97 -15.67 2.23 11.33
N LEU A 98 -15.55 2.92 10.19
CA LEU A 98 -14.56 2.57 9.17
C LEU A 98 -13.17 3.11 9.54
N ARG A 99 -12.15 2.30 9.27
CA ARG A 99 -10.73 2.64 9.31
C ARG A 99 -10.18 2.44 7.91
N MET A 100 -9.68 3.50 7.29
CA MET A 100 -9.18 3.47 5.92
C MET A 100 -7.66 3.39 5.92
N GLU A 101 -7.12 2.41 5.24
CA GLU A 101 -5.72 2.31 4.89
C GLU A 101 -5.56 2.59 3.40
N ILE A 102 -4.63 3.44 3.03
CA ILE A 102 -4.30 3.74 1.64
C ILE A 102 -2.93 3.11 1.34
N GLU A 103 -2.94 2.05 0.53
CA GLU A 103 -1.72 1.48 -0.03
C GLU A 103 -1.33 2.29 -1.26
N THR A 104 -0.29 3.11 -1.14
CA THR A 104 0.19 4.00 -2.21
C THR A 104 1.62 3.69 -2.60
N ASN A 105 1.94 3.90 -3.86
CA ASN A 105 3.31 3.74 -4.37
C ASN A 105 4.25 4.91 -4.02
N GLY A 106 3.78 5.91 -3.28
CA GLY A 106 4.56 7.03 -2.78
C GLY A 106 4.94 8.10 -3.79
N SER A 107 4.48 8.02 -5.04
CA SER A 107 4.77 9.01 -6.09
C SER A 107 3.84 10.21 -6.09
N MET A 108 2.69 10.10 -5.41
CA MET A 108 1.68 11.14 -5.32
C MET A 108 1.83 11.93 -4.02
N ASP A 109 1.39 13.20 -4.02
CA ASP A 109 1.40 14.05 -2.83
C ASP A 109 0.40 13.55 -1.78
N LEU A 110 0.87 13.30 -0.55
CA LEU A 110 0.02 12.87 0.57
C LEU A 110 -0.63 14.05 1.30
N SER A 111 -0.09 15.26 1.15
CA SER A 111 -0.53 16.43 1.94
C SER A 111 -2.03 16.72 1.89
N PRO A 112 -2.76 16.51 0.76
CA PRO A 112 -4.19 16.81 0.69
C PRO A 112 -5.08 15.91 1.55
N TYR A 113 -4.53 14.80 2.07
CA TYR A 113 -5.33 13.76 2.76
C TYR A 113 -5.04 13.63 4.25
N LEU A 114 -4.08 14.41 4.77
CA LEU A 114 -3.60 14.28 6.15
C LEU A 114 -4.65 14.66 7.20
N ASP A 115 -5.55 15.59 6.88
CA ASP A 115 -6.58 16.09 7.77
C ASP A 115 -7.85 15.21 7.78
N LEU A 116 -7.94 14.23 6.87
CA LEU A 116 -9.08 13.32 6.86
C LEU A 116 -9.00 12.33 8.03
N PRO A 117 -10.09 12.15 8.77
CA PRO A 117 -10.06 11.31 9.97
C PRO A 117 -9.97 9.82 9.63
N ARG A 118 -9.26 9.06 10.48
CA ARG A 118 -9.14 7.59 10.40
C ARG A 118 -8.55 7.06 9.10
N ILE A 119 -7.72 7.89 8.43
CA ILE A 119 -6.92 7.48 7.28
C ILE A 119 -5.50 7.25 7.73
N THR A 120 -4.92 6.12 7.32
CA THR A 120 -3.51 5.79 7.45
C THR A 120 -2.93 5.47 6.09
N PHE A 121 -1.63 5.69 5.93
CA PHE A 121 -0.91 5.36 4.72
C PHE A 121 0.01 4.16 4.95
N THR A 122 -0.03 3.21 4.03
CA THR A 122 1.06 2.27 3.80
C THR A 122 1.74 2.68 2.50
N MET A 123 2.79 3.47 2.64
CA MET A 123 3.56 4.02 1.51
C MET A 123 4.66 3.02 1.12
N ASP A 124 4.50 2.41 -0.05
CA ASP A 124 5.48 1.49 -0.62
C ASP A 124 6.61 2.29 -1.29
N CYS A 125 7.71 2.48 -0.57
CA CYS A 125 8.91 3.09 -1.12
C CYS A 125 9.56 2.14 -2.12
N LYS A 126 9.50 2.48 -3.39
CA LYS A 126 10.07 1.66 -4.46
C LYS A 126 11.59 1.68 -4.38
N LEU A 127 12.20 0.50 -4.55
CA LEU A 127 13.64 0.29 -4.46
C LEU A 127 14.25 0.05 -5.86
N PRO A 128 15.56 0.04 -6.01
CA PRO A 128 16.22 -0.09 -7.32
C PRO A 128 15.73 -1.27 -8.16
N SER A 129 15.52 -2.45 -7.56
CA SER A 129 15.04 -3.65 -8.28
C SER A 129 13.65 -3.47 -8.90
N SER A 130 12.84 -2.52 -8.39
CA SER A 130 11.54 -2.17 -9.00
C SER A 130 11.68 -1.47 -10.35
N GLY A 131 12.83 -0.83 -10.61
CA GLY A 131 13.03 0.09 -11.73
C GLY A 131 12.32 1.44 -11.58
N MET A 132 11.72 1.73 -10.41
CA MET A 132 10.86 2.90 -10.20
C MET A 132 11.32 3.81 -9.05
N PHE A 133 12.51 3.58 -8.49
CA PHE A 133 13.02 4.35 -7.36
C PHE A 133 13.05 5.86 -7.60
N GLU A 134 13.48 6.29 -8.79
CA GLU A 134 13.59 7.71 -9.16
C GLU A 134 12.23 8.44 -9.26
N HIS A 135 11.13 7.70 -9.21
CA HIS A 135 9.78 8.27 -9.24
C HIS A 135 9.20 8.54 -7.85
N MET A 136 9.96 8.24 -6.80
CA MET A 136 9.52 8.46 -5.42
C MET A 136 9.46 9.96 -5.11
N ARG A 137 8.36 10.39 -4.52
CA ARG A 137 8.22 11.75 -3.98
C ARG A 137 8.79 11.80 -2.57
N THR A 138 10.05 12.23 -2.44
CA THR A 138 10.78 12.19 -1.16
C THR A 138 10.20 13.13 -0.10
N GLU A 139 9.49 14.19 -0.49
CA GLU A 139 8.80 15.10 0.43
C GLU A 139 7.76 14.37 1.29
N ASN A 140 7.17 13.28 0.78
CA ASN A 140 6.19 12.49 1.50
C ASN A 140 6.74 11.90 2.81
N PHE A 141 8.05 11.58 2.88
CA PHE A 141 8.63 11.05 4.11
C PHE A 141 8.47 11.99 5.30
N SER A 142 8.51 13.31 5.06
CA SER A 142 8.32 14.32 6.10
C SER A 142 6.87 14.42 6.58
N LEU A 143 5.92 13.96 5.78
CA LEU A 143 4.48 14.01 6.03
C LEU A 143 3.96 12.81 6.83
N LEU A 144 4.75 11.71 6.92
CA LEU A 144 4.33 10.49 7.60
C LEU A 144 4.21 10.70 9.10
N ARG A 145 3.15 10.11 9.65
CA ARG A 145 2.75 10.20 11.06
C ARG A 145 3.03 8.88 11.79
N PRO A 146 3.00 8.83 13.10
CA PRO A 146 3.21 7.58 13.87
C PRO A 146 2.22 6.45 13.56
N CYS A 147 1.07 6.76 12.97
CA CYS A 147 0.08 5.77 12.51
C CYS A 147 0.32 5.28 11.08
N ASP A 148 1.23 5.92 10.35
CA ASP A 148 1.52 5.58 8.96
C ASP A 148 2.70 4.59 8.85
N THR A 149 2.82 3.97 7.69
CA THR A 149 3.84 2.96 7.40
C THR A 149 4.66 3.37 6.17
N VAL A 150 5.98 3.20 6.23
CA VAL A 150 6.82 3.02 5.04
C VAL A 150 7.11 1.54 4.88
N LYS A 151 6.82 1.01 3.70
CA LYS A 151 7.12 -0.36 3.31
C LYS A 151 8.20 -0.37 2.24
N PHE A 152 9.22 -1.19 2.43
CA PHE A 152 10.29 -1.46 1.48
C PHE A 152 10.17 -2.89 0.98
N VAL A 153 9.85 -3.08 -0.30
CA VAL A 153 9.78 -4.41 -0.92
C VAL A 153 11.10 -4.68 -1.61
N ALA A 154 11.96 -5.47 -0.96
CA ALA A 154 13.34 -5.72 -1.39
C ALA A 154 13.46 -7.03 -2.17
N GLY A 155 14.11 -6.99 -3.32
CA GLY A 155 14.46 -8.16 -4.14
C GLY A 155 15.95 -8.51 -4.09
N SER A 156 16.78 -7.70 -3.44
CA SER A 156 18.23 -7.87 -3.42
C SER A 156 18.87 -7.19 -2.19
N ARG A 157 20.16 -7.51 -1.94
CA ARG A 157 20.94 -6.80 -0.92
C ARG A 157 21.11 -5.31 -1.26
N THR A 158 21.23 -4.96 -2.53
CA THR A 158 21.28 -3.54 -2.97
C THR A 158 20.02 -2.79 -2.59
N ASP A 159 18.84 -3.44 -2.67
CA ASP A 159 17.60 -2.83 -2.20
C ASP A 159 17.61 -2.61 -0.69
N LEU A 160 18.14 -3.57 0.08
CA LEU A 160 18.28 -3.42 1.54
C LEU A 160 19.21 -2.26 1.91
N ASP A 161 20.35 -2.10 1.19
CA ASP A 161 21.25 -0.96 1.37
C ASP A 161 20.54 0.36 1.06
N CYS A 162 19.74 0.41 -0.02
CA CYS A 162 18.93 1.57 -0.37
C CYS A 162 17.88 1.88 0.72
N ALA A 163 17.13 0.88 1.15
CA ALA A 163 16.11 1.01 2.21
C ALA A 163 16.72 1.50 3.53
N TRP A 164 17.90 0.98 3.90
CA TRP A 164 18.65 1.46 5.05
C TRP A 164 19.01 2.94 4.91
N ASN A 165 19.58 3.35 3.77
CA ASN A 165 20.00 4.73 3.54
C ASN A 165 18.79 5.69 3.59
N VAL A 166 17.68 5.36 2.92
CA VAL A 166 16.43 6.14 2.98
C VAL A 166 15.92 6.26 4.41
N THR A 167 15.95 5.15 5.17
CA THR A 167 15.51 5.14 6.58
C THR A 167 16.33 6.10 7.45
N GLN A 168 17.66 6.13 7.25
CA GLN A 168 18.56 7.02 8.00
C GLN A 168 18.41 8.47 7.56
N GLU A 169 18.45 8.73 6.24
CA GLU A 169 18.38 10.06 5.67
C GLU A 169 17.10 10.81 6.08
N HIS A 170 15.96 10.11 6.01
CA HIS A 170 14.66 10.70 6.35
C HIS A 170 14.25 10.49 7.82
N GLN A 171 15.12 9.89 8.63
CA GLN A 171 14.89 9.66 10.07
C GLN A 171 13.52 8.98 10.34
N LEU A 172 13.23 7.90 9.61
CA LEU A 172 11.92 7.26 9.62
C LEU A 172 11.65 6.49 10.92
N LEU A 173 12.69 5.95 11.56
CA LEU A 173 12.55 5.22 12.82
C LEU A 173 12.04 6.16 13.93
N GLY A 174 10.94 5.76 14.58
CA GLY A 174 10.27 6.56 15.61
C GLY A 174 9.32 7.64 15.04
N ARG A 175 9.35 7.90 13.73
CA ARG A 175 8.39 8.78 13.03
C ARG A 175 7.17 8.01 12.55
N CYS A 176 7.38 6.86 11.92
CA CYS A 176 6.35 5.98 11.39
C CYS A 176 6.78 4.51 11.56
N HIS A 177 5.91 3.60 11.18
CA HIS A 177 6.27 2.18 11.08
C HIS A 177 7.16 1.95 9.87
N VAL A 178 8.22 1.15 10.02
CA VAL A 178 9.14 0.78 8.94
C VAL A 178 9.08 -0.74 8.76
N TYR A 179 8.57 -1.18 7.60
CA TYR A 179 8.47 -2.58 7.24
C TYR A 179 9.38 -2.95 6.07
N LEU A 180 10.00 -4.12 6.18
CA LEU A 180 10.78 -4.75 5.13
C LEU A 180 10.04 -6.01 4.67
N SER A 181 9.70 -6.08 3.39
CA SER A 181 9.05 -7.25 2.80
C SER A 181 9.92 -7.81 1.67
N PRO A 182 10.07 -9.13 1.55
CA PRO A 182 10.78 -9.73 0.42
C PRO A 182 9.94 -9.62 -0.86
N VAL A 183 10.56 -9.35 -2.00
CA VAL A 183 10.00 -9.72 -3.29
C VAL A 183 9.94 -11.24 -3.33
N PHE A 184 8.73 -11.80 -3.42
CA PHE A 184 8.52 -13.24 -3.32
C PHE A 184 9.36 -14.01 -4.34
N GLY A 185 10.20 -14.93 -3.84
CA GLY A 185 11.10 -15.75 -4.64
C GLY A 185 12.35 -15.07 -5.16
N ALA A 186 12.59 -13.76 -4.90
CA ALA A 186 13.80 -13.06 -5.35
C ALA A 186 14.89 -12.95 -4.27
N ILE A 187 14.50 -12.81 -3.01
CA ILE A 187 15.40 -12.76 -1.86
C ILE A 187 14.89 -13.70 -0.77
N ASP A 188 15.80 -14.40 -0.09
CA ASP A 188 15.44 -15.21 1.06
C ASP A 188 15.15 -14.29 2.27
N PRO A 189 13.99 -14.44 2.94
CA PRO A 189 13.71 -13.72 4.17
C PRO A 189 14.77 -13.93 5.26
N ALA A 190 15.44 -15.09 5.31
CA ALA A 190 16.55 -15.34 6.23
C ALA A 190 17.73 -14.39 5.97
N ASP A 191 18.08 -14.14 4.70
CA ASP A 191 19.15 -13.20 4.34
C ASP A 191 18.80 -11.76 4.75
N MET A 192 17.51 -11.39 4.68
CA MET A 192 17.04 -10.10 5.17
C MET A 192 17.21 -9.97 6.70
N VAL A 193 16.92 -11.04 7.44
CA VAL A 193 17.14 -11.07 8.91
C VAL A 193 18.63 -10.91 9.23
N GLU A 194 19.52 -11.64 8.54
CA GLU A 194 20.96 -11.49 8.74
C GLU A 194 21.42 -10.06 8.43
N TYR A 195 20.92 -9.46 7.35
CA TYR A 195 21.21 -8.06 7.03
C TYR A 195 20.75 -7.10 8.15
N MET A 196 19.54 -7.29 8.68
CA MET A 196 19.04 -6.47 9.80
C MET A 196 19.94 -6.61 11.05
N LYS A 197 20.42 -7.82 11.33
CA LYS A 197 21.35 -8.10 12.43
C LYS A 197 22.70 -7.42 12.21
N GLU A 198 23.28 -7.55 11.00
CA GLU A 198 24.54 -6.91 10.61
C GLU A 198 24.51 -5.39 10.80
N ARG A 199 23.38 -4.76 10.50
CA ARG A 199 23.19 -3.32 10.62
C ARG A 199 22.73 -2.87 12.01
N GLY A 200 22.35 -3.80 12.89
CA GLY A 200 21.70 -3.44 14.14
C GLY A 200 20.42 -2.63 13.90
N TRP A 201 19.65 -3.01 12.88
CA TRP A 201 18.48 -2.23 12.42
C TRP A 201 17.30 -2.36 13.37
N ASN A 202 17.45 -1.79 14.55
CA ASN A 202 16.40 -1.75 15.56
C ASN A 202 15.25 -0.82 15.11
N GLY A 203 14.01 -1.26 15.33
CA GLY A 203 12.82 -0.48 15.00
C GLY A 203 12.27 -0.71 13.59
N ALA A 204 13.00 -1.37 12.69
CA ALA A 204 12.41 -1.92 11.48
C ALA A 204 11.84 -3.32 11.73
N THR A 205 10.78 -3.69 11.01
CA THR A 205 10.09 -4.97 11.14
C THR A 205 10.16 -5.73 9.83
N LEU A 206 10.64 -6.97 9.85
CA LEU A 206 10.46 -7.89 8.73
C LEU A 206 9.00 -8.35 8.70
N GLN A 207 8.35 -8.19 7.55
CA GLN A 207 6.97 -8.60 7.37
C GLN A 207 6.83 -9.42 6.08
N LEU A 208 6.34 -10.65 6.21
CA LEU A 208 6.03 -11.49 5.05
C LEU A 208 4.66 -11.12 4.51
N GLN A 209 4.49 -11.22 3.19
CA GLN A 209 3.21 -11.07 2.52
C GLN A 209 2.33 -12.30 2.82
N MET A 210 1.49 -12.21 3.84
CA MET A 210 0.75 -13.38 4.38
C MET A 210 -0.07 -14.10 3.30
N HIS A 211 -0.68 -13.37 2.37
CA HIS A 211 -1.48 -13.95 1.29
C HIS A 211 -0.67 -14.90 0.40
N LYS A 212 0.64 -14.66 0.22
CA LYS A 212 1.53 -15.54 -0.55
C LYS A 212 1.79 -16.90 0.11
N PHE A 213 1.49 -17.03 1.41
CA PHE A 213 1.67 -18.26 2.19
C PHE A 213 0.35 -18.97 2.49
N ILE A 214 -0.77 -18.24 2.53
CA ILE A 214 -2.08 -18.78 2.85
C ILE A 214 -2.74 -19.36 1.60
N TRP A 215 -2.58 -18.70 0.46
CA TRP A 215 -3.17 -19.08 -0.81
C TRP A 215 -2.09 -19.31 -1.88
N ASP A 216 -2.52 -19.69 -3.08
CA ASP A 216 -1.61 -19.70 -4.22
C ASP A 216 -1.03 -18.28 -4.40
N PRO A 217 0.31 -18.14 -4.55
CA PRO A 217 0.94 -16.82 -4.66
C PRO A 217 0.41 -15.93 -5.80
N ASN A 218 -0.27 -16.52 -6.80
CA ASN A 218 -0.88 -15.82 -7.93
C ASN A 218 -2.41 -15.71 -7.82
N ALA A 219 -3.01 -16.14 -6.70
CA ALA A 219 -4.43 -16.02 -6.47
C ALA A 219 -4.86 -14.53 -6.48
N ARG A 220 -6.09 -14.27 -6.95
CA ARG A 220 -6.69 -12.94 -6.97
C ARG A 220 -7.91 -12.91 -6.06
N GLY A 221 -8.19 -11.74 -5.47
CA GLY A 221 -9.37 -11.57 -4.60
C GLY A 221 -9.26 -12.33 -3.27
N VAL A 222 -8.03 -12.57 -2.79
CA VAL A 222 -7.72 -13.29 -1.55
C VAL A 222 -6.89 -12.47 -0.61
#